data_cd3dfaf03bd77c9da8c98124a51ddc8f
#
_entry.id   cd3dfaf03bd77c9da8c98124a51ddc8f
#
_cell.length_a   1.000
_cell.length_b   1.000
_cell.length_c   1.000
_cell.angle_alpha   90.00
_cell.angle_beta   90.00
_cell.angle_gamma   90.00
#
_symmetry.space_group_name_H-M   'P 1'
#
loop_
_entity.id
_entity.type
_entity.pdbx_description
1 polymer ?
#
loop_
_entity_poly.entity_id
_entity_poly.type
_entity_poly.pdbx_seq_one_letter_code
_entity_poly.pdbx_strand_id
1 'polypeptide(L)'
;MTDLTIDKRKTCLVVIDLQKGIVSMPTEPYDAKTVVSNAVKLAKAFRENKMSVFLVHVALSKQTALQPVADLVMPSRGEIPADWADIVPELGPAPSDVVIMKRQWGAFYGTDLDLRLRRGGLDTIVLAGIATTYGVESTARFAYEYGYQQIFAEDAMSDRSKEAHNSSIEFVLKRIGRVRKTADILKALT
;
A
#
# COMPACT_ATOMS: atom_id res chain seq x y z
N MET A 1 -4.45 16.01 -18.95
CA MET A 1 -3.54 15.05 -18.25
C MET A 1 -2.89 14.18 -19.31
N THR A 2 -1.58 13.99 -19.29
CA THR A 2 -0.91 13.06 -20.19
C THR A 2 -1.40 11.64 -19.93
N ASP A 3 -1.63 10.86 -21.00
CA ASP A 3 -2.02 9.45 -20.89
C ASP A 3 -1.00 8.69 -20.02
N LEU A 4 -1.50 7.84 -19.14
CA LEU A 4 -0.67 7.01 -18.29
C LEU A 4 -0.07 5.86 -19.12
N THR A 5 1.25 5.81 -19.19
CA THR A 5 1.98 4.68 -19.78
C THR A 5 2.64 3.85 -18.68
N ILE A 6 2.51 2.53 -18.76
CA ILE A 6 3.06 1.57 -17.81
C ILE A 6 3.97 0.58 -18.54
N ASP A 7 5.27 0.55 -18.22
CA ASP A 7 6.14 -0.56 -18.64
C ASP A 7 5.89 -1.77 -17.73
N LYS A 8 5.21 -2.78 -18.27
CA LYS A 8 4.82 -3.99 -17.54
C LYS A 8 6.02 -4.78 -16.98
N ARG A 9 7.21 -4.65 -17.59
CA ARG A 9 8.43 -5.35 -17.16
C ARG A 9 9.12 -4.70 -15.99
N LYS A 10 8.85 -3.40 -15.75
CA LYS A 10 9.51 -2.58 -14.74
C LYS A 10 8.57 -2.12 -13.63
N THR A 11 7.28 -2.42 -13.74
CA THR A 11 6.25 -1.95 -12.82
C THR A 11 5.72 -3.09 -11.97
N CYS A 12 5.55 -2.83 -10.67
CA CYS A 12 4.89 -3.73 -9.73
C CYS A 12 3.73 -3.05 -9.01
N LEU A 13 2.87 -3.86 -8.41
CA LEU A 13 1.85 -3.42 -7.45
C LEU A 13 2.36 -3.67 -6.04
N VAL A 14 2.27 -2.65 -5.18
CA VAL A 14 2.54 -2.77 -3.73
C VAL A 14 1.28 -2.37 -2.98
N VAL A 15 0.70 -3.29 -2.24
CA VAL A 15 -0.53 -3.10 -1.46
C VAL A 15 -0.21 -3.07 0.02
N ILE A 16 -0.57 -1.98 0.68
CA ILE A 16 -0.23 -1.70 2.07
C ILE A 16 -1.40 -2.04 3.00
N ASP A 17 -1.16 -2.95 3.92
CA ASP A 17 -1.96 -3.22 5.13
C ASP A 17 -3.46 -3.51 4.87
N LEU A 18 -3.82 -4.09 3.72
CA LEU A 18 -5.16 -4.62 3.52
C LEU A 18 -5.28 -5.98 4.24
N GLN A 19 -5.28 -5.91 5.56
CA GLN A 19 -5.35 -7.00 6.53
C GLN A 19 -6.56 -6.86 7.44
N LYS A 20 -7.06 -7.96 7.99
CA LYS A 20 -8.31 -8.02 8.75
C LYS A 20 -8.44 -6.96 9.82
N GLY A 21 -7.40 -6.75 10.62
CA GLY A 21 -7.41 -5.79 11.72
C GLY A 21 -7.38 -4.33 11.28
N ILE A 22 -6.96 -4.01 10.06
CA ILE A 22 -6.94 -2.65 9.51
C ILE A 22 -8.25 -2.36 8.78
N VAL A 23 -8.72 -3.28 7.93
CA VAL A 23 -9.95 -3.06 7.14
C VAL A 23 -11.24 -3.11 7.98
N SER A 24 -11.16 -3.61 9.22
CA SER A 24 -12.29 -3.59 10.16
C SER A 24 -12.58 -2.19 10.74
N MET A 25 -11.68 -1.23 10.55
CA MET A 25 -11.83 0.13 11.05
C MET A 25 -12.56 1.01 10.02
N PRO A 26 -13.35 2.00 10.47
CA PRO A 26 -13.93 3.00 9.57
C PRO A 26 -12.85 3.76 8.81
N THR A 27 -13.08 4.00 7.52
CA THR A 27 -12.16 4.75 6.65
C THR A 27 -12.92 5.72 5.75
N GLU A 28 -12.26 6.82 5.43
CA GLU A 28 -12.72 7.89 4.56
C GLU A 28 -11.57 8.37 3.63
N PRO A 29 -11.85 8.87 2.42
CA PRO A 29 -13.16 9.10 1.78
C PRO A 29 -13.80 7.83 1.21
N TYR A 30 -13.07 6.76 1.08
CA TYR A 30 -13.56 5.45 0.62
C TYR A 30 -13.64 4.49 1.79
N ASP A 31 -14.76 3.75 1.89
CA ASP A 31 -14.84 2.67 2.85
C ASP A 31 -13.83 1.55 2.54
N ALA A 32 -13.45 0.79 3.57
CA ALA A 32 -12.45 -0.25 3.42
C ALA A 32 -12.85 -1.31 2.37
N LYS A 33 -14.15 -1.60 2.22
CA LYS A 33 -14.66 -2.55 1.23
C LYS A 33 -14.41 -2.06 -0.19
N THR A 34 -14.61 -0.77 -0.47
CA THR A 34 -14.29 -0.15 -1.76
C THR A 34 -12.79 -0.22 -2.05
N VAL A 35 -11.94 0.11 -1.07
CA VAL A 35 -10.48 0.03 -1.21
C VAL A 35 -10.04 -1.39 -1.52
N VAL A 36 -10.51 -2.37 -0.76
CA VAL A 36 -10.21 -3.80 -1.00
C VAL A 36 -10.66 -4.23 -2.39
N SER A 37 -11.91 -3.89 -2.80
CA SER A 37 -12.43 -4.22 -4.13
C SER A 37 -11.55 -3.67 -5.26
N ASN A 38 -11.09 -2.42 -5.15
CA ASN A 38 -10.22 -1.80 -6.14
C ASN A 38 -8.82 -2.40 -6.14
N ALA A 39 -8.25 -2.68 -4.97
CA ALA A 39 -6.97 -3.39 -4.84
C ALA A 39 -7.01 -4.80 -5.45
N VAL A 40 -8.12 -5.52 -5.26
CA VAL A 40 -8.34 -6.85 -5.87
C VAL A 40 -8.36 -6.76 -7.41
N LYS A 41 -9.04 -5.74 -7.98
CA LYS A 41 -9.04 -5.52 -9.45
C LYS A 41 -7.62 -5.26 -9.97
N LEU A 42 -6.85 -4.42 -9.27
CA LEU A 42 -5.45 -4.15 -9.61
C LEU A 42 -4.61 -5.43 -9.51
N ALA A 43 -4.67 -6.14 -8.39
CA ALA A 43 -3.89 -7.35 -8.18
C ALA A 43 -4.21 -8.42 -9.23
N LYS A 44 -5.49 -8.60 -9.59
CA LYS A 44 -5.91 -9.49 -10.66
C LYS A 44 -5.27 -9.09 -12.00
N ALA A 45 -5.38 -7.83 -12.40
CA ALA A 45 -4.82 -7.35 -13.67
C ALA A 45 -3.28 -7.48 -13.71
N PHE A 46 -2.59 -7.21 -12.59
CA PHE A 46 -1.14 -7.40 -12.52
C PHE A 46 -0.75 -8.88 -12.66
N ARG A 47 -1.43 -9.78 -11.96
CA ARG A 47 -1.21 -11.24 -12.05
C ARG A 47 -1.46 -11.77 -13.47
N GLU A 48 -2.55 -11.36 -14.12
CA GLU A 48 -2.90 -11.74 -15.50
C GLU A 48 -1.83 -11.28 -16.52
N ASN A 49 -1.22 -10.11 -16.27
CA ASN A 49 -0.10 -9.59 -17.05
C ASN A 49 1.27 -10.11 -16.61
N LYS A 50 1.35 -11.09 -15.69
CA LYS A 50 2.58 -11.67 -15.12
C LYS A 50 3.49 -10.62 -14.46
N MET A 51 2.90 -9.55 -13.96
CA MET A 51 3.58 -8.50 -13.21
C MET A 51 3.63 -8.84 -11.72
N SER A 52 4.66 -8.36 -11.03
CA SER A 52 4.86 -8.65 -9.61
C SER A 52 3.81 -7.93 -8.74
N VAL A 53 3.29 -8.66 -7.76
CA VAL A 53 2.40 -8.15 -6.71
C VAL A 53 3.06 -8.37 -5.35
N PHE A 54 3.21 -7.29 -4.59
CA PHE A 54 3.73 -7.30 -3.23
C PHE A 54 2.59 -6.96 -2.27
N LEU A 55 2.28 -7.87 -1.38
CA LEU A 55 1.27 -7.70 -0.34
C LEU A 55 1.99 -7.42 0.98
N VAL A 56 1.88 -6.20 1.46
CA VAL A 56 2.54 -5.76 2.69
C VAL A 56 1.54 -5.77 3.83
N HIS A 57 1.93 -6.36 4.96
CA HIS A 57 1.13 -6.34 6.17
C HIS A 57 1.97 -5.96 7.39
N VAL A 58 1.35 -5.31 8.37
CA VAL A 58 2.02 -4.97 9.62
C VAL A 58 1.71 -6.02 10.69
N ALA A 59 2.75 -6.56 11.30
CA ALA A 59 2.64 -7.41 12.48
C ALA A 59 3.10 -6.64 13.72
N LEU A 60 2.19 -6.47 14.66
CA LEU A 60 2.46 -5.80 15.93
C LEU A 60 3.02 -6.80 16.93
N SER A 61 4.21 -6.52 17.45
CA SER A 61 4.81 -7.27 18.56
C SER A 61 5.34 -6.28 19.57
N LYS A 62 4.97 -6.45 20.84
CA LYS A 62 5.50 -5.63 21.94
C LYS A 62 7.04 -5.69 22.04
N GLN A 63 7.64 -6.77 21.56
CA GLN A 63 9.09 -7.01 21.65
C GLN A 63 9.88 -6.40 20.49
N THR A 64 9.24 -6.11 19.37
CA THR A 64 9.93 -5.70 18.11
C THR A 64 9.46 -4.38 17.54
N ALA A 65 8.36 -3.81 18.04
CA ALA A 65 7.88 -2.50 17.61
C ALA A 65 8.71 -1.37 18.25
N LEU A 66 9.24 -0.48 17.43
CA LEU A 66 9.84 0.76 17.90
C LEU A 66 8.72 1.74 18.26
N GLN A 67 8.65 2.14 19.51
CA GLN A 67 7.61 3.05 20.01
C GLN A 67 8.27 4.31 20.60
N PRO A 68 8.56 5.33 19.81
CA PRO A 68 9.03 6.60 20.34
C PRO A 68 7.94 7.26 21.18
N VAL A 69 8.35 8.09 22.13
CA VAL A 69 7.41 8.91 22.90
C VAL A 69 6.70 9.87 21.96
N ALA A 70 5.38 9.93 22.03
CA ALA A 70 4.54 10.76 21.18
C ALA A 70 3.42 11.40 21.99
N ASP A 71 2.93 12.57 21.55
CA ASP A 71 1.82 13.29 22.19
C ASP A 71 0.50 12.48 22.10
N LEU A 72 0.31 11.77 20.98
CA LEU A 72 -0.84 10.89 20.79
C LEU A 72 -0.42 9.44 21.02
N VAL A 73 -0.82 8.91 22.16
CA VAL A 73 -0.65 7.50 22.46
C VAL A 73 -1.82 6.73 21.85
N MET A 74 -1.53 5.78 20.99
CA MET A 74 -2.58 4.86 20.51
C MET A 74 -3.21 4.16 21.71
N PRO A 75 -4.56 4.16 21.84
CA PRO A 75 -5.21 3.46 22.92
C PRO A 75 -4.72 2.03 23.00
N SER A 76 -4.50 1.54 24.21
CA SER A 76 -4.19 0.12 24.42
C SER A 76 -5.28 -0.71 23.73
N ARG A 77 -4.93 -1.37 22.65
CA ARG A 77 -5.82 -2.35 22.04
C ARG A 77 -5.87 -3.51 23.02
N GLY A 78 -7.05 -3.94 23.41
CA GLY A 78 -7.25 -5.17 24.17
C GLY A 78 -6.51 -6.36 23.52
N GLU A 79 -6.92 -7.56 23.76
CA GLU A 79 -6.35 -8.71 23.06
C GLU A 79 -6.49 -8.54 21.55
N ILE A 80 -5.37 -8.56 20.85
CA ILE A 80 -5.33 -8.48 19.40
C ILE A 80 -5.74 -9.87 18.86
N PRO A 81 -6.78 -9.98 18.03
CA PRO A 81 -7.15 -11.25 17.42
C PRO A 81 -5.96 -11.94 16.75
N ALA A 82 -5.87 -13.24 16.83
CA ALA A 82 -4.75 -14.00 16.26
C ALA A 82 -4.60 -13.78 14.75
N ASP A 83 -5.70 -13.55 14.06
CA ASP A 83 -5.77 -13.29 12.62
C ASP A 83 -5.74 -11.79 12.25
N TRP A 84 -5.46 -10.91 13.20
CA TRP A 84 -5.45 -9.46 12.99
C TRP A 84 -4.51 -9.03 11.85
N ALA A 85 -3.36 -9.70 11.73
CA ALA A 85 -2.35 -9.40 10.72
C ALA A 85 -2.58 -10.13 9.38
N ASP A 86 -3.58 -11.00 9.29
CA ASP A 86 -3.87 -11.76 8.06
C ASP A 86 -4.34 -10.83 6.96
N ILE A 87 -3.78 -10.99 5.77
CA ILE A 87 -4.26 -10.33 4.56
C ILE A 87 -5.70 -10.78 4.31
N VAL A 88 -6.55 -9.86 3.88
CA VAL A 88 -7.95 -10.19 3.57
C VAL A 88 -8.04 -11.28 2.50
N PRO A 89 -8.90 -12.29 2.66
CA PRO A 89 -8.94 -13.44 1.74
C PRO A 89 -9.30 -13.07 0.30
N GLU A 90 -10.03 -11.98 0.09
CA GLU A 90 -10.39 -11.47 -1.23
C GLU A 90 -9.17 -11.04 -2.06
N LEU A 91 -8.11 -10.59 -1.38
CA LEU A 91 -6.87 -10.15 -2.02
C LEU A 91 -5.88 -11.30 -2.23
N GLY A 92 -5.90 -12.30 -1.40
CA GLY A 92 -4.97 -13.43 -1.44
C GLY A 92 -4.21 -13.63 -0.14
N PRO A 93 -2.93 -14.09 -0.16
CA PRO A 93 -1.97 -14.07 -1.30
C PRO A 93 -2.20 -15.19 -2.32
N ALA A 94 -1.91 -14.88 -3.59
CA ALA A 94 -1.77 -15.90 -4.64
C ALA A 94 -0.34 -16.49 -4.63
N PRO A 95 -0.12 -17.70 -5.21
CA PRO A 95 1.21 -18.33 -5.20
C PRO A 95 2.33 -17.53 -5.86
N SER A 96 1.99 -16.58 -6.75
CA SER A 96 2.93 -15.70 -7.43
C SER A 96 3.26 -14.43 -6.64
N ASP A 97 2.54 -14.15 -5.56
CA ASP A 97 2.70 -12.91 -4.81
C ASP A 97 3.85 -12.98 -3.84
N VAL A 98 4.42 -11.83 -3.55
CA VAL A 98 5.42 -11.66 -2.50
C VAL A 98 4.76 -11.05 -1.28
N VAL A 99 4.79 -11.75 -0.15
CA VAL A 99 4.29 -11.23 1.12
C VAL A 99 5.44 -10.61 1.90
N ILE A 100 5.27 -9.36 2.33
CA ILE A 100 6.23 -8.58 3.12
C ILE A 100 5.62 -8.25 4.47
N MET A 101 6.24 -8.73 5.53
CA MET A 101 5.86 -8.36 6.90
C MET A 101 6.70 -7.17 7.37
N LYS A 102 6.05 -6.09 7.78
CA LYS A 102 6.69 -4.90 8.36
C LYS A 102 6.33 -4.72 9.84
N ARG A 103 7.12 -3.91 10.53
CA ARG A 103 6.92 -3.58 11.96
C ARG A 103 6.79 -2.07 12.21
N GLN A 104 6.99 -1.26 11.18
CA GLN A 104 6.84 0.18 11.20
C GLN A 104 5.86 0.63 10.12
N TRP A 105 5.61 1.93 9.99
CA TRP A 105 4.64 2.46 9.02
C TRP A 105 5.05 2.19 7.58
N GLY A 106 6.30 2.53 7.22
CA GLY A 106 6.80 2.35 5.86
C GLY A 106 7.18 0.90 5.56
N ALA A 107 6.98 0.49 4.31
CA ALA A 107 7.25 -0.87 3.87
C ALA A 107 8.73 -1.14 3.54
N PHE A 108 9.57 -0.11 3.48
CA PHE A 108 11.01 -0.28 3.21
C PHE A 108 11.83 -0.50 4.48
N TYR A 109 11.51 0.20 5.56
CA TYR A 109 12.31 0.13 6.78
C TYR A 109 12.23 -1.26 7.44
N GLY A 110 13.37 -1.90 7.58
CA GLY A 110 13.49 -3.19 8.26
C GLY A 110 12.82 -4.36 7.52
N THR A 111 12.65 -4.25 6.20
CA THR A 111 12.15 -5.30 5.32
C THR A 111 13.12 -5.55 4.16
N ASP A 112 12.84 -6.56 3.35
CA ASP A 112 13.58 -6.85 2.13
C ASP A 112 12.90 -6.32 0.85
N LEU A 113 11.95 -5.37 0.97
CA LEU A 113 11.20 -4.85 -0.17
C LEU A 113 12.12 -4.25 -1.23
N ASP A 114 13.02 -3.32 -0.86
CA ASP A 114 13.96 -2.70 -1.81
C ASP A 114 14.83 -3.74 -2.51
N LEU A 115 15.38 -4.67 -1.75
CA LEU A 115 16.19 -5.76 -2.30
C LEU A 115 15.44 -6.55 -3.37
N ARG A 116 14.17 -6.91 -3.12
CA ARG A 116 13.34 -7.65 -4.06
C ARG A 116 13.00 -6.84 -5.30
N LEU A 117 12.65 -5.56 -5.13
CA LEU A 117 12.37 -4.65 -6.24
C LEU A 117 13.60 -4.52 -7.15
N ARG A 118 14.78 -4.25 -6.58
CA ARG A 118 16.04 -4.11 -7.35
C ARG A 118 16.41 -5.40 -8.07
N ARG A 119 16.33 -6.54 -7.41
CA ARG A 119 16.63 -7.85 -8.03
C ARG A 119 15.63 -8.22 -9.12
N GLY A 120 14.38 -7.74 -9.02
CA GLY A 120 13.36 -7.90 -10.05
C GLY A 120 13.51 -6.93 -11.23
N GLY A 121 14.45 -5.99 -11.19
CA GLY A 121 14.59 -4.94 -12.20
C GLY A 121 13.40 -3.96 -12.21
N LEU A 122 12.71 -3.84 -11.08
CA LEU A 122 11.50 -3.02 -10.92
C LEU A 122 11.91 -1.61 -10.48
N ASP A 123 11.49 -0.61 -11.23
CA ASP A 123 11.76 0.81 -10.96
C ASP A 123 10.49 1.65 -10.75
N THR A 124 9.33 1.06 -10.99
CA THR A 124 8.03 1.74 -10.90
C THR A 124 7.08 0.98 -9.98
N ILE A 125 6.47 1.69 -9.04
CA ILE A 125 5.56 1.14 -8.03
C ILE A 125 4.16 1.72 -8.25
N VAL A 126 3.15 0.87 -8.44
CA VAL A 126 1.75 1.22 -8.22
C VAL A 126 1.44 0.96 -6.76
N LEU A 127 1.04 2.00 -6.02
CA LEU A 127 0.84 1.93 -4.57
C LEU A 127 -0.64 2.07 -4.23
N ALA A 128 -1.12 1.19 -3.35
CA ALA A 128 -2.49 1.15 -2.83
C ALA A 128 -2.50 0.74 -1.35
N GLY A 129 -3.61 0.90 -0.64
CA GLY A 129 -3.80 0.38 0.72
C GLY A 129 -4.27 1.40 1.76
N ILE A 130 -4.22 1.02 3.02
CA ILE A 130 -4.70 1.78 4.20
C ILE A 130 -3.59 1.81 5.27
N ALA A 131 -3.27 2.95 5.92
CA ALA A 131 -3.91 4.24 5.73
C ALA A 131 -2.99 5.18 4.94
N THR A 132 -3.60 6.12 4.20
CA THR A 132 -2.91 7.03 3.30
C THR A 132 -1.80 7.80 4.00
N THR A 133 -2.08 8.45 5.13
CA THR A 133 -1.08 9.28 5.87
C THR A 133 -0.10 8.48 6.70
N TYR A 134 -0.31 7.17 6.88
CA TYR A 134 0.58 6.31 7.65
C TYR A 134 1.41 5.40 6.73
N GLY A 135 0.96 4.17 6.52
CA GLY A 135 1.72 3.16 5.79
C GLY A 135 1.97 3.51 4.33
N VAL A 136 0.98 4.10 3.65
CA VAL A 136 1.09 4.46 2.23
C VAL A 136 2.07 5.61 2.03
N GLU A 137 1.87 6.76 2.68
CA GLU A 137 2.74 7.93 2.53
C GLU A 137 4.15 7.66 3.03
N SER A 138 4.32 6.95 4.16
CA SER A 138 5.65 6.57 4.63
C SER A 138 6.39 5.71 3.60
N THR A 139 5.71 4.74 2.98
CA THR A 139 6.28 3.93 1.91
C THR A 139 6.61 4.78 0.68
N ALA A 140 5.71 5.70 0.30
CA ALA A 140 5.89 6.58 -0.84
C ALA A 140 7.10 7.51 -0.70
N ARG A 141 7.31 8.08 0.49
CA ARG A 141 8.47 8.94 0.78
C ARG A 141 9.78 8.16 0.66
N PHE A 142 9.87 6.97 1.23
CA PHE A 142 11.06 6.12 1.07
C PHE A 142 11.28 5.71 -0.39
N ALA A 143 10.22 5.34 -1.11
CA ALA A 143 10.31 5.01 -2.53
C ALA A 143 10.87 6.19 -3.35
N TYR A 144 10.45 7.42 -3.04
CA TYR A 144 10.97 8.63 -3.68
C TYR A 144 12.47 8.82 -3.40
N GLU A 145 12.89 8.72 -2.14
CA GLU A 145 14.31 8.83 -1.76
C GLU A 145 15.19 7.75 -2.41
N TYR A 146 14.63 6.57 -2.65
CA TYR A 146 15.32 5.49 -3.36
C TYR A 146 15.23 5.59 -4.89
N GLY A 147 14.58 6.62 -5.43
CA GLY A 147 14.50 6.89 -6.88
C GLY A 147 13.46 6.04 -7.63
N TYR A 148 12.48 5.47 -6.96
CA TYR A 148 11.38 4.77 -7.63
C TYR A 148 10.37 5.74 -8.25
N GLN A 149 9.93 5.43 -9.46
CA GLN A 149 8.74 6.04 -10.05
C GLN A 149 7.49 5.53 -9.34
N GLN A 150 6.49 6.40 -9.14
CA GLN A 150 5.31 6.04 -8.37
C GLN A 150 4.00 6.41 -9.07
N ILE A 151 3.02 5.53 -8.96
CA ILE A 151 1.64 5.72 -9.36
C ILE A 151 0.78 5.39 -8.14
N PHE A 152 -0.02 6.34 -7.69
CA PHE A 152 -0.90 6.19 -6.53
C PHE A 152 -2.30 5.89 -7.02
N ALA A 153 -2.83 4.71 -6.67
CA ALA A 153 -4.20 4.31 -6.97
C ALA A 153 -5.15 4.93 -5.94
N GLU A 154 -5.53 6.19 -6.16
CA GLU A 154 -6.16 7.05 -5.17
C GLU A 154 -7.46 6.45 -4.60
N ASP A 155 -8.30 5.81 -5.42
CA ASP A 155 -9.54 5.15 -5.00
C ASP A 155 -9.35 3.71 -4.51
N ALA A 156 -8.10 3.23 -4.50
CA ALA A 156 -7.64 2.04 -3.79
C ALA A 156 -6.81 2.40 -2.54
N MET A 157 -6.93 3.63 -2.06
CA MET A 157 -6.36 4.13 -0.80
C MET A 157 -7.43 4.82 0.02
N SER A 158 -7.29 4.81 1.33
CA SER A 158 -8.15 5.56 2.25
C SER A 158 -7.45 5.82 3.57
N ASP A 159 -8.06 6.66 4.40
CA ASP A 159 -7.54 7.02 5.72
C ASP A 159 -8.66 6.95 6.77
N ARG A 160 -8.39 7.39 7.99
CA ARG A 160 -9.40 7.56 9.04
C ARG A 160 -10.18 8.87 8.93
N SER A 161 -9.68 9.81 8.13
CA SER A 161 -10.25 11.13 7.88
C SER A 161 -10.06 11.47 6.41
N LYS A 162 -11.11 11.98 5.81
CA LYS A 162 -11.10 12.49 4.44
C LYS A 162 -10.11 13.64 4.27
N GLU A 163 -10.02 14.51 5.26
CA GLU A 163 -9.12 15.67 5.26
C GLU A 163 -7.67 15.19 5.27
N ALA A 164 -7.32 14.19 6.08
CA ALA A 164 -5.98 13.61 6.14
C ALA A 164 -5.61 12.97 4.81
N HIS A 165 -6.49 12.14 4.24
CA HIS A 165 -6.30 11.56 2.91
C HIS A 165 -6.06 12.63 1.85
N ASN A 166 -6.94 13.61 1.76
CA ASN A 166 -6.85 14.69 0.76
C ASN A 166 -5.59 15.53 0.93
N SER A 167 -5.19 15.80 2.18
CA SER A 167 -3.95 16.52 2.48
C SER A 167 -2.72 15.76 1.96
N SER A 168 -2.62 14.46 2.24
CA SER A 168 -1.54 13.61 1.72
C SER A 168 -1.51 13.61 0.19
N ILE A 169 -2.67 13.42 -0.46
CA ILE A 169 -2.77 13.45 -1.93
C ILE A 169 -2.27 14.80 -2.47
N GLU A 170 -2.77 15.92 -1.93
CA GLU A 170 -2.54 17.24 -2.50
C GLU A 170 -1.11 17.75 -2.25
N PHE A 171 -0.63 17.59 -1.02
CA PHE A 171 0.61 18.24 -0.60
C PHE A 171 1.85 17.33 -0.72
N VAL A 172 1.66 16.01 -0.78
CA VAL A 172 2.76 15.06 -0.80
C VAL A 172 2.75 14.22 -2.08
N LEU A 173 1.73 13.38 -2.28
CA LEU A 173 1.77 12.31 -3.29
C LEU A 173 1.82 12.86 -4.71
N LYS A 174 1.13 13.96 -5.01
CA LYS A 174 1.21 14.64 -6.33
C LYS A 174 2.60 15.18 -6.66
N ARG A 175 3.46 15.38 -5.67
CA ARG A 175 4.82 15.91 -5.88
C ARG A 175 5.85 14.81 -6.11
N ILE A 176 5.59 13.62 -5.60
CA ILE A 176 6.51 12.48 -5.65
C ILE A 176 6.05 11.36 -6.57
N GLY A 177 4.89 11.53 -7.25
CA GLY A 177 4.39 10.55 -8.19
C GLY A 177 3.13 10.99 -8.91
N ARG A 178 2.48 10.08 -9.57
CA ARG A 178 1.29 10.29 -10.40
C ARG A 178 0.06 9.72 -9.70
N VAL A 179 -0.88 10.56 -9.34
CA VAL A 179 -2.15 10.15 -8.71
C VAL A 179 -3.16 9.79 -9.81
N ARG A 180 -3.72 8.59 -9.76
CA ARG A 180 -4.66 8.06 -10.76
C ARG A 180 -5.77 7.25 -10.08
N LYS A 181 -6.91 7.13 -10.74
CA LYS A 181 -7.95 6.19 -10.35
C LYS A 181 -7.60 4.78 -10.80
N THR A 182 -8.12 3.78 -10.10
CA THR A 182 -7.97 2.37 -10.45
C THR A 182 -8.32 2.11 -11.93
N ALA A 183 -9.40 2.71 -12.42
CA ALA A 183 -9.83 2.56 -13.81
C ALA A 183 -8.79 3.05 -14.83
N ASP A 184 -8.09 4.15 -14.55
CA ASP A 184 -7.04 4.69 -15.44
C ASP A 184 -5.82 3.77 -15.46
N ILE A 185 -5.46 3.20 -14.29
CA ILE A 185 -4.35 2.24 -14.20
C ILE A 185 -4.68 0.97 -14.97
N LEU A 186 -5.89 0.43 -14.78
CA LEU A 186 -6.34 -0.77 -15.49
C LEU A 186 -6.35 -0.54 -17.01
N LYS A 187 -6.82 0.63 -17.47
CA LYS A 187 -6.77 1.00 -18.89
C LYS A 187 -5.35 1.04 -19.45
N ALA A 188 -4.38 1.50 -18.67
CA ALA A 188 -2.98 1.56 -19.08
C ALA A 188 -2.28 0.18 -19.10
N LEU A 189 -2.93 -0.86 -18.59
CA LEU A 189 -2.45 -2.26 -18.62
C LEU A 189 -3.02 -3.07 -19.79
N THR A 190 -4.02 -2.54 -20.50
CA THR A 190 -4.55 -3.17 -21.72
C THR A 190 -3.64 -2.84 -22.90
#